data_5d390c94b5c6418fe571c9cd36c48656
#
_entry.id   5d390c94b5c6418fe571c9cd36c48656
#
_cell.length_a   1.000
_cell.length_b   1.000
_cell.length_c   1.000
_cell.angle_alpha   90.00
_cell.angle_beta   90.00
_cell.angle_gamma   90.00
#
_symmetry.space_group_name_H-M   'P 1'
#
loop_
_entity.id
_entity.type
_entity.pdbx_description
1 polymer ?
#
loop_
_entity_poly.entity_id
_entity_poly.type
_entity_poly.pdbx_seq_one_letter_code
_entity_poly.pdbx_strand_id
1 'polypeptide(L)'
;PLFWFIILIVFIKTGNVLSDTNIFDVNNIEIEKEDKTTNEILADRAIKKGFKKLLDNILLAKDIDKIKSLQFTEIKDLVTYYQVSSKIEDISNNKIIYNISFNKDKIHKLFYEKNISYSEISDKELFILPILKKNNKIYIYNKNFFYKKWNEIYDTELIEFILPLENIEIIQNINTFQNSFLNLDLKKILHEYSNKHLAIVLIEGTESMEEKVYFKINISGKNIIKNIKIPILNSNNDAYNELIITKVKEEIINLIKSQNLIDVRVPSYINVSFKITGRTNLF
;
A
#
# COMPACT_ATOMS: atom_id res chain seq x y z
N PRO A 1 -20.94 26.54 -37.02
CA PRO A 1 -20.04 25.40 -36.81
C PRO A 1 -19.14 25.61 -35.56
N LEU A 2 -18.76 26.86 -35.27
CA LEU A 2 -17.86 27.16 -34.12
C LEU A 2 -18.47 26.80 -32.75
N PHE A 3 -19.77 27.00 -32.57
CA PHE A 3 -20.51 26.70 -31.34
C PHE A 3 -20.53 25.20 -31.01
N TRP A 4 -20.66 24.36 -32.02
CA TRP A 4 -20.59 22.90 -31.87
C TRP A 4 -19.19 22.42 -31.48
N PHE A 5 -18.15 23.10 -31.94
CA PHE A 5 -16.77 22.79 -31.61
C PHE A 5 -16.44 23.13 -30.14
N ILE A 6 -17.01 24.23 -29.62
CA ILE A 6 -16.85 24.61 -28.19
C ILE A 6 -17.55 23.61 -27.27
N ILE A 7 -18.75 23.13 -27.64
CA ILE A 7 -19.46 22.11 -26.87
C ILE A 7 -18.67 20.80 -26.85
N LEU A 8 -18.06 20.38 -27.95
CA LEU A 8 -17.23 19.19 -28.04
C LEU A 8 -15.98 19.29 -27.10
N ILE A 9 -15.34 20.47 -27.07
CA ILE A 9 -14.17 20.71 -26.20
C ILE A 9 -14.55 20.66 -24.71
N VAL A 10 -15.74 21.14 -24.33
CA VAL A 10 -16.23 21.05 -22.94
C VAL A 10 -16.45 19.58 -22.53
N PHE A 11 -16.99 18.74 -23.41
CA PHE A 11 -17.19 17.31 -23.14
C PHE A 11 -15.86 16.53 -23.06
N ILE A 12 -14.81 16.94 -23.77
CA ILE A 12 -13.49 16.29 -23.69
C ILE A 12 -12.77 16.67 -22.38
N LYS A 13 -13.03 17.85 -21.81
CA LYS A 13 -12.42 18.28 -20.54
C LYS A 13 -13.09 17.72 -19.26
N THR A 14 -14.27 17.13 -19.36
CA THR A 14 -14.96 16.54 -18.19
C THR A 14 -14.58 15.07 -17.96
N GLY A 15 -13.57 14.55 -18.64
CA GLY A 15 -13.18 13.13 -18.62
C GLY A 15 -12.21 12.70 -17.53
N ASN A 16 -11.80 13.56 -16.60
CA ASN A 16 -11.08 13.13 -15.38
C ASN A 16 -11.96 13.44 -14.18
N VAL A 17 -13.01 12.67 -14.00
CA VAL A 17 -13.48 12.38 -12.65
C VAL A 17 -12.35 11.55 -12.04
N LEU A 18 -11.47 12.20 -11.27
CA LEU A 18 -10.63 11.53 -10.30
C LEU A 18 -11.63 10.78 -9.41
N SER A 19 -11.80 9.49 -9.67
CA SER A 19 -12.41 8.58 -8.75
C SER A 19 -11.50 8.65 -7.52
N ASP A 20 -11.91 9.37 -6.48
CA ASP A 20 -11.32 9.21 -5.16
C ASP A 20 -11.40 7.70 -4.88
N THR A 21 -10.25 7.04 -4.94
CA THR A 21 -10.18 5.61 -4.67
C THR A 21 -10.54 5.42 -3.21
N ASN A 22 -11.80 5.02 -3.00
CA ASN A 22 -12.30 4.74 -1.66
C ASN A 22 -11.65 3.43 -1.19
N ILE A 23 -10.82 3.50 -0.16
CA ILE A 23 -10.13 2.32 0.39
C ILE A 23 -11.08 1.20 0.84
N PHE A 24 -12.37 1.53 1.05
CA PHE A 24 -13.43 0.57 1.39
C PHE A 24 -14.02 -0.14 0.16
N ASP A 25 -13.65 0.27 -1.05
CA ASP A 25 -14.01 -0.38 -2.31
C ASP A 25 -12.88 -1.31 -2.74
N VAL A 26 -13.07 -2.59 -2.50
CA VAL A 26 -12.06 -3.62 -2.79
C VAL A 26 -12.36 -4.23 -4.16
N ASN A 27 -11.53 -3.90 -5.12
CA ASN A 27 -11.71 -4.30 -6.52
C ASN A 27 -10.84 -5.52 -6.88
N ASN A 28 -11.19 -6.14 -8.03
CA ASN A 28 -10.43 -7.22 -8.65
C ASN A 28 -10.24 -8.45 -7.74
N ILE A 29 -11.29 -8.87 -7.04
CA ILE A 29 -11.28 -10.09 -6.24
C ILE A 29 -11.56 -11.27 -7.15
N GLU A 30 -10.53 -12.01 -7.51
CA GLU A 30 -10.63 -13.21 -8.33
C GLU A 30 -11.07 -14.43 -7.50
N ILE A 31 -12.08 -15.14 -7.96
CA ILE A 31 -12.58 -16.40 -7.40
C ILE A 31 -12.59 -17.45 -8.51
N GLU A 32 -12.00 -18.60 -8.26
CA GLU A 32 -12.04 -19.73 -9.17
C GLU A 32 -13.46 -20.33 -9.19
N LYS A 33 -13.97 -20.54 -10.39
CA LYS A 33 -15.26 -21.19 -10.60
C LYS A 33 -15.06 -22.69 -10.61
N GLU A 34 -15.54 -23.34 -9.59
CA GLU A 34 -15.58 -24.81 -9.52
C GLU A 34 -16.91 -25.34 -10.08
N ASP A 35 -16.86 -26.49 -10.76
CA ASP A 35 -18.08 -27.17 -11.22
C ASP A 35 -19.02 -27.44 -10.03
N LYS A 36 -20.30 -27.13 -10.21
CA LYS A 36 -21.39 -27.30 -9.20
C LYS A 36 -21.40 -26.27 -8.05
N THR A 37 -20.60 -25.22 -8.09
CA THR A 37 -20.64 -24.13 -7.08
C THR A 37 -21.69 -23.10 -7.46
N THR A 38 -22.61 -22.77 -6.54
CA THR A 38 -23.63 -21.73 -6.78
C THR A 38 -23.03 -20.33 -6.77
N ASN A 39 -23.69 -19.39 -7.47
CA ASN A 39 -23.25 -17.99 -7.48
C ASN A 39 -23.23 -17.38 -6.07
N GLU A 40 -24.10 -17.82 -5.17
CA GLU A 40 -24.13 -17.38 -3.78
C GLU A 40 -22.85 -17.79 -3.02
N ILE A 41 -22.44 -19.05 -3.15
CA ILE A 41 -21.20 -19.55 -2.53
C ILE A 41 -19.97 -18.82 -3.09
N LEU A 42 -19.95 -18.53 -4.39
CA LEU A 42 -18.86 -17.78 -5.01
C LEU A 42 -18.82 -16.33 -4.49
N ALA A 43 -19.98 -15.68 -4.35
CA ALA A 43 -20.07 -14.34 -3.76
C ALA A 43 -19.63 -14.33 -2.29
N ASP A 44 -20.01 -15.33 -1.51
CA ASP A 44 -19.60 -15.46 -0.11
C ASP A 44 -18.08 -15.67 0.03
N ARG A 45 -17.47 -16.45 -0.87
CA ARG A 45 -15.99 -16.59 -0.95
C ARG A 45 -15.34 -15.26 -1.33
N ALA A 46 -15.93 -14.52 -2.28
CA ALA A 46 -15.44 -13.22 -2.69
C ALA A 46 -15.50 -12.21 -1.54
N ILE A 47 -16.60 -12.15 -0.79
CA ILE A 47 -16.76 -11.26 0.37
C ILE A 47 -15.70 -11.56 1.44
N LYS A 48 -15.47 -12.84 1.76
CA LYS A 48 -14.42 -13.23 2.72
C LYS A 48 -13.02 -12.79 2.26
N LYS A 49 -12.69 -13.02 0.98
CA LYS A 49 -11.40 -12.63 0.39
C LYS A 49 -11.26 -11.11 0.32
N GLY A 50 -12.33 -10.41 -0.07
CA GLY A 50 -12.38 -8.95 -0.11
C GLY A 50 -12.22 -8.32 1.27
N PHE A 51 -12.90 -8.87 2.30
CA PHE A 51 -12.74 -8.40 3.67
C PHE A 51 -11.32 -8.59 4.18
N LYS A 52 -10.70 -9.74 3.90
CA LYS A 52 -9.28 -9.93 4.23
C LYS A 52 -8.40 -8.88 3.55
N LYS A 53 -8.58 -8.64 2.25
CA LYS A 53 -7.84 -7.61 1.50
C LYS A 53 -8.06 -6.21 2.09
N LEU A 54 -9.29 -5.86 2.48
CA LEU A 54 -9.59 -4.62 3.18
C LEU A 54 -8.79 -4.50 4.48
N LEU A 55 -8.81 -5.55 5.33
CA LEU A 55 -8.05 -5.54 6.59
C LEU A 55 -6.54 -5.40 6.34
N ASP A 56 -6.01 -6.13 5.36
CA ASP A 56 -4.60 -6.04 4.95
C ASP A 56 -4.26 -4.61 4.48
N ASN A 57 -5.22 -3.88 3.92
CA ASN A 57 -5.03 -2.49 3.49
C ASN A 57 -5.05 -1.49 4.65
N ILE A 58 -5.92 -1.65 5.63
CA ILE A 58 -6.18 -0.60 6.64
C ILE A 58 -5.62 -0.90 8.04
N LEU A 59 -5.33 -2.16 8.37
CA LEU A 59 -4.77 -2.53 9.68
C LEU A 59 -3.26 -2.77 9.63
N LEU A 60 -2.61 -2.60 10.77
CA LEU A 60 -1.27 -3.13 10.97
C LEU A 60 -1.35 -4.66 11.10
N ALA A 61 -0.34 -5.35 10.60
CA ALA A 61 -0.28 -6.83 10.64
C ALA A 61 -0.53 -7.41 12.04
N LYS A 62 -0.02 -6.76 13.09
CA LYS A 62 -0.22 -7.16 14.51
C LYS A 62 -1.66 -7.06 15.01
N ASP A 63 -2.51 -6.27 14.35
CA ASP A 63 -3.89 -6.01 14.80
C ASP A 63 -4.92 -6.87 14.04
N ILE A 64 -4.52 -7.51 12.95
CA ILE A 64 -5.41 -8.37 12.14
C ILE A 64 -5.97 -9.52 12.97
N ASP A 65 -5.19 -10.09 13.89
CA ASP A 65 -5.62 -11.21 14.73
C ASP A 65 -6.80 -10.86 15.64
N LYS A 66 -6.97 -9.60 16.01
CA LYS A 66 -8.09 -9.14 16.84
C LYS A 66 -9.45 -9.27 16.17
N ILE A 67 -9.47 -9.40 14.83
CA ILE A 67 -10.69 -9.50 14.01
C ILE A 67 -10.96 -10.92 13.50
N LYS A 68 -10.00 -11.82 13.61
CA LYS A 68 -10.16 -13.22 13.12
C LYS A 68 -11.35 -13.97 13.69
N SER A 69 -11.88 -13.54 14.85
CA SER A 69 -13.04 -14.19 15.51
C SER A 69 -14.40 -13.78 14.94
N LEU A 70 -14.47 -12.85 13.99
CA LEU A 70 -15.73 -12.44 13.37
C LEU A 70 -16.39 -13.58 12.62
N GLN A 71 -17.69 -13.76 12.86
CA GLN A 71 -18.50 -14.71 12.11
C GLN A 71 -18.76 -14.17 10.69
N PHE A 72 -18.96 -15.08 9.76
CA PHE A 72 -19.19 -14.64 8.37
C PHE A 72 -20.45 -13.76 8.20
N THR A 73 -21.50 -14.01 8.99
CA THR A 73 -22.70 -13.17 9.02
C THR A 73 -22.38 -11.71 9.38
N GLU A 74 -21.51 -11.51 10.38
CA GLU A 74 -21.06 -10.17 10.78
C GLU A 74 -20.28 -9.49 9.64
N ILE A 75 -19.40 -10.24 8.94
CA ILE A 75 -18.68 -9.73 7.78
C ILE A 75 -19.63 -9.33 6.65
N LYS A 76 -20.66 -10.15 6.40
CA LYS A 76 -21.65 -9.89 5.35
C LYS A 76 -22.46 -8.61 5.65
N ASP A 77 -22.74 -8.33 6.91
CA ASP A 77 -23.41 -7.10 7.35
C ASP A 77 -22.58 -5.81 7.15
N LEU A 78 -21.26 -5.96 6.99
CA LEU A 78 -20.38 -4.83 6.68
C LEU A 78 -20.40 -4.46 5.19
N VAL A 79 -20.91 -5.32 4.32
CA VAL A 79 -20.97 -5.09 2.87
C VAL A 79 -22.13 -4.15 2.53
N THR A 80 -21.85 -3.12 1.74
CA THR A 80 -22.87 -2.24 1.17
C THR A 80 -23.46 -2.87 -0.09
N TYR A 81 -22.59 -3.27 -1.02
CA TYR A 81 -22.96 -4.00 -2.24
C TYR A 81 -21.74 -4.76 -2.78
N TYR A 82 -22.01 -5.68 -3.68
CA TYR A 82 -20.97 -6.30 -4.49
C TYR A 82 -21.48 -6.44 -5.93
N GLN A 83 -20.57 -6.48 -6.87
CA GLN A 83 -20.87 -6.70 -8.29
C GLN A 83 -19.85 -7.61 -8.93
N VAL A 84 -20.30 -8.36 -9.93
CA VAL A 84 -19.43 -9.16 -10.79
C VAL A 84 -18.93 -8.28 -11.92
N SER A 85 -17.62 -8.23 -12.13
CA SER A 85 -17.06 -7.51 -13.26
C SER A 85 -17.37 -8.27 -14.55
N SER A 86 -17.95 -7.57 -15.53
CA SER A 86 -18.33 -8.15 -16.83
C SER A 86 -17.15 -8.34 -17.80
N LYS A 87 -15.92 -8.05 -17.40
CA LYS A 87 -14.73 -8.32 -18.22
C LYS A 87 -14.41 -9.82 -18.23
N ILE A 88 -15.27 -10.59 -18.88
CA ILE A 88 -15.02 -11.97 -19.29
C ILE A 88 -14.26 -11.91 -20.62
N GLU A 89 -13.00 -11.54 -20.60
CA GLU A 89 -12.17 -11.63 -21.81
C GLU A 89 -11.23 -12.84 -21.84
N ASP A 90 -11.20 -13.64 -20.76
CA ASP A 90 -10.45 -14.89 -20.74
C ASP A 90 -11.38 -16.08 -20.50
N ILE A 91 -11.97 -16.57 -21.61
CA ILE A 91 -12.73 -17.84 -21.62
C ILE A 91 -11.85 -19.05 -21.21
N SER A 92 -10.53 -18.87 -21.21
CA SER A 92 -9.56 -19.90 -20.80
C SER A 92 -9.33 -19.96 -19.28
N ASN A 93 -9.62 -18.89 -18.53
CA ASN A 93 -9.44 -18.86 -17.08
C ASN A 93 -10.80 -18.96 -16.39
N ASN A 94 -11.07 -20.09 -15.76
CA ASN A 94 -12.28 -20.38 -14.99
C ASN A 94 -12.40 -19.49 -13.73
N LYS A 95 -12.21 -18.15 -13.89
CA LYS A 95 -12.18 -17.16 -12.82
C LYS A 95 -13.30 -16.13 -12.97
N ILE A 96 -13.88 -15.75 -11.86
CA ILE A 96 -14.87 -14.67 -11.76
C ILE A 96 -14.27 -13.55 -10.94
N ILE A 97 -14.39 -12.30 -11.43
CA ILE A 97 -13.88 -11.11 -10.74
C ILE A 97 -15.04 -10.41 -10.03
N TYR A 98 -14.87 -10.15 -8.75
CA TYR A 98 -15.80 -9.40 -7.91
C TYR A 98 -15.20 -8.07 -7.48
N ASN A 99 -16.06 -7.03 -7.45
CA ASN A 99 -15.78 -5.76 -6.78
C ASN A 99 -16.75 -5.66 -5.59
N ILE A 100 -16.22 -5.30 -4.41
CA ILE A 100 -16.95 -5.33 -3.15
C ILE A 100 -16.78 -3.99 -2.46
N SER A 101 -17.89 -3.33 -2.13
CA SER A 101 -17.91 -2.10 -1.36
C SER A 101 -18.34 -2.40 0.08
N PHE A 102 -17.49 -2.00 1.03
CA PHE A 102 -17.78 -2.12 2.45
C PHE A 102 -18.30 -0.79 3.01
N ASN A 103 -19.19 -0.88 3.98
CA ASN A 103 -19.75 0.30 4.66
C ASN A 103 -18.72 0.90 5.62
N LYS A 104 -18.22 2.09 5.27
CA LYS A 104 -17.20 2.80 6.03
C LYS A 104 -17.59 2.99 7.50
N ASP A 105 -18.81 3.45 7.77
CA ASP A 105 -19.26 3.75 9.14
C ASP A 105 -19.36 2.49 10.00
N LYS A 106 -19.84 1.37 9.40
CA LYS A 106 -19.88 0.08 10.10
C LYS A 106 -18.49 -0.46 10.39
N ILE A 107 -17.54 -0.31 9.46
CA ILE A 107 -16.14 -0.69 9.66
C ILE A 107 -15.51 0.14 10.77
N HIS A 108 -15.69 1.47 10.76
CA HIS A 108 -15.20 2.35 11.83
C HIS A 108 -15.79 1.98 13.20
N LYS A 109 -17.09 1.73 13.25
CA LYS A 109 -17.77 1.29 14.46
C LYS A 109 -17.18 -0.02 15.00
N LEU A 110 -16.97 -1.01 14.11
CA LEU A 110 -16.34 -2.27 14.47
C LEU A 110 -14.95 -2.05 15.09
N PHE A 111 -14.12 -1.21 14.48
CA PHE A 111 -12.78 -0.93 15.00
C PHE A 111 -12.82 -0.19 16.33
N TYR A 112 -13.73 0.75 16.47
CA TYR A 112 -13.95 1.44 17.74
C TYR A 112 -14.35 0.46 18.86
N GLU A 113 -15.33 -0.41 18.62
CA GLU A 113 -15.81 -1.39 19.59
C GLU A 113 -14.72 -2.39 19.99
N LYS A 114 -13.82 -2.73 19.06
CA LYS A 114 -12.70 -3.65 19.31
C LYS A 114 -11.40 -2.97 19.73
N ASN A 115 -11.39 -1.64 19.92
CA ASN A 115 -10.21 -0.84 20.24
C ASN A 115 -9.04 -1.06 19.25
N ILE A 116 -9.32 -1.05 17.96
CA ILE A 116 -8.35 -1.28 16.89
C ILE A 116 -8.09 0.04 16.16
N SER A 117 -6.85 0.52 16.20
CA SER A 117 -6.40 1.65 15.40
C SER A 117 -6.21 1.22 13.95
N TYR A 118 -6.52 2.10 13.01
CA TYR A 118 -6.48 1.82 11.57
C TYR A 118 -5.89 2.98 10.80
N SER A 119 -5.59 2.78 9.51
CA SER A 119 -5.03 3.79 8.63
C SER A 119 -5.79 3.82 7.30
N GLU A 120 -6.24 4.99 6.88
CA GLU A 120 -6.93 5.21 5.60
C GLU A 120 -5.98 5.83 4.57
N ILE A 121 -4.84 5.19 4.34
CA ILE A 121 -3.90 5.63 3.31
C ILE A 121 -4.31 5.00 1.98
N SER A 122 -4.42 5.82 0.95
CA SER A 122 -4.57 5.39 -0.44
C SER A 122 -3.61 6.17 -1.32
N ASP A 123 -3.28 5.62 -2.48
CA ASP A 123 -2.58 6.28 -3.59
C ASP A 123 -1.31 7.04 -3.18
N LYS A 124 -0.45 6.40 -2.39
CA LYS A 124 0.85 6.97 -2.01
C LYS A 124 1.93 6.51 -2.98
N GLU A 125 2.56 7.48 -3.65
CA GLU A 125 3.79 7.26 -4.40
C GLU A 125 4.99 7.22 -3.46
N LEU A 126 5.84 6.20 -3.59
CA LEU A 126 7.11 6.09 -2.87
C LEU A 126 8.23 5.80 -3.85
N PHE A 127 9.14 6.77 -4.02
CA PHE A 127 10.37 6.57 -4.79
C PHE A 127 11.35 5.75 -3.96
N ILE A 128 11.68 4.56 -4.44
CA ILE A 128 12.46 3.58 -3.69
C ILE A 128 13.67 3.09 -4.48
N LEU A 129 14.84 3.13 -3.85
CA LEU A 129 16.07 2.61 -4.41
C LEU A 129 16.55 1.39 -3.61
N PRO A 130 16.36 0.17 -4.11
CA PRO A 130 16.98 -1.02 -3.56
C PRO A 130 18.48 -1.04 -3.85
N ILE A 131 19.29 -1.29 -2.84
CA ILE A 131 20.75 -1.43 -2.92
C ILE A 131 21.12 -2.81 -2.38
N LEU A 132 21.93 -3.54 -3.12
CA LEU A 132 22.52 -4.80 -2.66
C LEU A 132 23.98 -4.58 -2.30
N LYS A 133 24.37 -4.94 -1.07
CA LYS A 133 25.76 -5.02 -0.65
C LYS A 133 26.18 -6.48 -0.46
N LYS A 134 27.16 -6.92 -1.23
CA LYS A 134 27.70 -8.28 -1.14
C LYS A 134 29.23 -8.22 -1.26
N ASN A 135 29.95 -8.86 -0.34
CA ASN A 135 31.43 -8.91 -0.32
C ASN A 135 32.04 -7.49 -0.40
N ASN A 136 31.55 -6.55 0.40
CA ASN A 136 31.95 -5.14 0.40
C ASN A 136 31.77 -4.40 -0.94
N LYS A 137 31.05 -4.99 -1.91
CA LYS A 137 30.69 -4.32 -3.16
C LYS A 137 29.24 -3.92 -3.15
N ILE A 138 28.94 -2.75 -3.70
CA ILE A 138 27.58 -2.21 -3.85
C ILE A 138 27.11 -2.45 -5.27
N TYR A 139 25.90 -2.97 -5.38
CA TYR A 139 25.20 -3.21 -6.63
C TYR A 139 23.91 -2.42 -6.66
N ILE A 140 23.73 -1.63 -7.72
CA ILE A 140 22.58 -0.75 -7.94
C ILE A 140 22.07 -0.96 -9.36
N TYR A 141 20.84 -0.62 -9.62
CA TYR A 141 20.21 -0.66 -10.95
C TYR A 141 20.33 -2.04 -11.63
N ASN A 142 20.76 -2.05 -12.87
CA ASN A 142 20.83 -3.27 -13.68
C ASN A 142 21.77 -4.36 -13.15
N LYS A 143 22.66 -4.05 -12.23
CA LYS A 143 23.54 -5.02 -11.55
C LYS A 143 22.91 -5.60 -10.28
N ASN A 144 21.70 -5.17 -9.93
CA ASN A 144 20.99 -5.54 -8.73
C ASN A 144 19.70 -6.29 -9.07
N PHE A 145 19.59 -7.55 -8.63
CA PHE A 145 18.40 -8.37 -8.81
C PHE A 145 17.15 -7.67 -8.22
N PHE A 146 17.25 -7.12 -7.01
CA PHE A 146 16.13 -6.49 -6.32
C PHE A 146 15.57 -5.30 -7.10
N TYR A 147 16.42 -4.48 -7.72
CA TYR A 147 15.96 -3.39 -8.57
C TYR A 147 15.21 -3.91 -9.81
N LYS A 148 15.74 -4.93 -10.50
CA LYS A 148 15.12 -5.49 -11.71
C LYS A 148 13.74 -6.10 -11.44
N LYS A 149 13.61 -6.83 -10.33
CA LYS A 149 12.42 -7.63 -10.02
C LYS A 149 11.44 -6.91 -9.09
N TRP A 150 11.77 -5.69 -8.64
CA TRP A 150 10.98 -4.99 -7.62
C TRP A 150 9.51 -4.87 -7.98
N ASN A 151 9.18 -4.41 -9.19
CA ASN A 151 7.80 -4.15 -9.61
C ASN A 151 7.09 -5.41 -10.14
N GLU A 152 7.82 -6.52 -10.35
CA GLU A 152 7.21 -7.79 -10.78
C GLU A 152 6.63 -8.59 -9.60
N ILE A 153 7.10 -8.30 -8.38
CA ILE A 153 6.81 -9.09 -7.18
C ILE A 153 5.98 -8.26 -6.21
N TYR A 154 4.86 -8.84 -5.75
CA TYR A 154 3.96 -8.26 -4.77
C TYR A 154 3.48 -6.86 -5.16
N ASP A 155 2.38 -6.82 -5.87
CA ASP A 155 1.68 -5.58 -6.19
C ASP A 155 0.71 -5.18 -5.08
N THR A 156 0.59 -3.89 -4.80
CA THR A 156 -0.33 -3.33 -3.80
C THR A 156 -0.98 -2.07 -4.32
N GLU A 157 -2.27 -1.94 -4.08
CA GLU A 157 -3.04 -0.74 -4.44
C GLU A 157 -2.80 0.43 -3.47
N LEU A 158 -2.12 0.19 -2.33
CA LEU A 158 -1.91 1.22 -1.29
C LEU A 158 -0.74 2.15 -1.59
N ILE A 159 0.33 1.59 -2.15
CA ILE A 159 1.58 2.30 -2.37
C ILE A 159 2.11 1.93 -3.74
N GLU A 160 2.24 2.91 -4.59
CA GLU A 160 2.96 2.78 -5.85
C GLU A 160 4.45 2.91 -5.57
N PHE A 161 5.18 1.82 -5.75
CA PHE A 161 6.64 1.82 -5.64
C PHE A 161 7.27 2.24 -6.96
N ILE A 162 7.90 3.41 -7.00
CA ILE A 162 8.53 3.96 -8.19
C ILE A 162 10.04 3.83 -8.06
N LEU A 163 10.65 3.12 -9.01
CA LEU A 163 12.10 2.99 -9.06
C LEU A 163 12.71 4.22 -9.77
N PRO A 164 13.70 4.91 -9.15
CA PRO A 164 14.42 5.99 -9.80
C PRO A 164 15.15 5.49 -11.04
N LEU A 165 15.19 6.29 -12.08
CA LEU A 165 15.97 5.98 -13.29
C LEU A 165 17.46 5.92 -12.98
N GLU A 166 18.21 5.14 -13.81
CA GLU A 166 19.64 5.01 -13.68
C GLU A 166 20.34 6.38 -13.83
N ASN A 167 21.08 6.78 -12.82
CA ASN A 167 21.76 8.08 -12.74
C ASN A 167 23.16 7.90 -12.16
N ILE A 168 24.18 8.43 -12.88
CA ILE A 168 25.60 8.32 -12.50
C ILE A 168 25.86 9.06 -11.18
N GLU A 169 25.21 10.19 -10.94
CA GLU A 169 25.38 10.98 -9.72
C GLU A 169 24.90 10.19 -8.49
N ILE A 170 23.77 9.49 -8.61
CA ILE A 170 23.27 8.61 -7.55
C ILE A 170 24.28 7.50 -7.25
N ILE A 171 24.87 6.88 -8.29
CA ILE A 171 25.90 5.83 -8.12
C ILE A 171 27.12 6.40 -7.38
N GLN A 172 27.62 7.58 -7.78
CA GLN A 172 28.76 8.24 -7.14
C GLN A 172 28.48 8.57 -5.67
N ASN A 173 27.31 9.18 -5.41
CA ASN A 173 26.91 9.53 -4.05
C ASN A 173 26.81 8.30 -3.14
N ILE A 174 26.22 7.21 -3.61
CA ILE A 174 26.10 5.98 -2.81
C ILE A 174 27.47 5.36 -2.54
N ASN A 175 28.38 5.34 -3.52
CA ASN A 175 29.71 4.79 -3.36
C ASN A 175 30.56 5.56 -2.31
N THR A 176 30.31 6.86 -2.09
CA THR A 176 31.00 7.62 -1.04
C THR A 176 30.57 7.22 0.37
N PHE A 177 29.41 6.62 0.53
CA PHE A 177 28.82 6.26 1.84
C PHE A 177 28.94 4.77 2.19
N GLN A 178 29.85 4.02 1.55
CA GLN A 178 29.98 2.56 1.69
C GLN A 178 29.99 2.05 3.15
N ASN A 179 30.45 2.86 4.10
CA ASN A 179 30.62 2.45 5.49
C ASN A 179 29.56 3.02 6.45
N SER A 180 28.63 3.87 6.00
CA SER A 180 27.69 4.53 6.89
C SER A 180 26.34 4.80 6.23
N PHE A 181 25.57 3.71 6.00
CA PHE A 181 24.20 3.80 5.47
C PHE A 181 23.30 4.75 6.27
N LEU A 182 23.49 4.81 7.59
CA LEU A 182 22.68 5.65 8.48
C LEU A 182 22.88 7.17 8.20
N ASN A 183 24.04 7.55 7.70
CA ASN A 183 24.38 8.95 7.40
C ASN A 183 23.95 9.41 6.02
N LEU A 184 23.38 8.53 5.19
CA LEU A 184 22.88 8.90 3.87
C LEU A 184 21.80 9.99 3.99
N ASP A 185 21.92 11.05 3.22
CA ASP A 185 20.85 12.02 3.04
C ASP A 185 20.01 11.65 1.82
N LEU A 186 18.77 11.17 2.06
CA LEU A 186 17.88 10.75 1.00
C LEU A 186 17.58 11.84 -0.02
N LYS A 187 17.36 13.08 0.46
CA LYS A 187 17.05 14.22 -0.41
C LYS A 187 18.23 14.65 -1.26
N LYS A 188 19.44 14.46 -0.75
CA LYS A 188 20.65 14.74 -1.51
C LYS A 188 20.92 13.67 -2.56
N ILE A 189 20.71 12.39 -2.23
CA ILE A 189 20.94 11.25 -3.14
C ILE A 189 19.89 11.21 -4.23
N LEU A 190 18.63 11.36 -3.87
CA LEU A 190 17.47 11.34 -4.76
C LEU A 190 16.95 12.76 -5.00
N HIS A 191 17.85 13.70 -5.30
CA HIS A 191 17.55 15.15 -5.34
C HIS A 191 16.45 15.50 -6.36
N GLU A 192 16.38 14.80 -7.50
CA GLU A 192 15.34 14.97 -8.51
C GLU A 192 13.93 14.69 -7.97
N TYR A 193 13.83 13.87 -6.92
CA TYR A 193 12.58 13.45 -6.28
C TYR A 193 12.42 14.03 -4.86
N SER A 194 13.20 15.07 -4.50
CA SER A 194 13.32 15.58 -3.11
C SER A 194 12.02 16.07 -2.48
N ASN A 195 11.00 16.40 -3.28
CA ASN A 195 9.66 16.81 -2.87
C ASN A 195 8.66 15.63 -2.74
N LYS A 196 9.10 14.41 -3.02
CA LYS A 196 8.30 13.18 -2.96
C LYS A 196 8.63 12.38 -1.68
N HIS A 197 7.90 11.30 -1.47
CA HIS A 197 8.25 10.30 -0.47
C HIS A 197 9.43 9.47 -0.99
N LEU A 198 10.44 9.29 -0.17
CA LEU A 198 11.71 8.68 -0.57
C LEU A 198 12.05 7.49 0.31
N ALA A 199 12.61 6.45 -0.26
CA ALA A 199 13.18 5.33 0.47
C ALA A 199 14.47 4.82 -0.17
N ILE A 200 15.43 4.44 0.67
CA ILE A 200 16.56 3.60 0.27
C ILE A 200 16.52 2.35 1.14
N VAL A 201 16.63 1.19 0.51
CA VAL A 201 16.67 -0.11 1.15
C VAL A 201 18.01 -0.76 0.86
N LEU A 202 18.82 -0.97 1.90
CA LEU A 202 20.08 -1.68 1.80
C LEU A 202 19.87 -3.14 2.21
N ILE A 203 20.07 -4.06 1.30
CA ILE A 203 20.06 -5.50 1.52
C ILE A 203 21.51 -5.95 1.61
N GLU A 204 21.92 -6.41 2.79
CA GLU A 204 23.28 -6.82 3.05
C GLU A 204 23.34 -8.35 3.11
N GLY A 205 23.85 -8.95 2.02
CA GLY A 205 24.14 -10.36 1.95
C GLY A 205 25.33 -10.68 2.85
N THR A 206 25.09 -11.44 3.90
CA THR A 206 26.12 -11.89 4.84
C THR A 206 26.39 -13.38 4.63
N GLU A 207 27.57 -13.86 5.07
CA GLU A 207 27.87 -15.29 5.16
C GLU A 207 27.13 -15.97 6.34
N SER A 208 26.37 -15.19 7.11
CA SER A 208 25.56 -15.65 8.22
C SER A 208 24.24 -16.27 7.74
N MET A 209 23.52 -16.98 8.63
CA MET A 209 22.21 -17.59 8.34
C MET A 209 21.06 -16.58 8.22
N GLU A 210 21.35 -15.28 8.22
CA GLU A 210 20.34 -14.20 8.13
C GLU A 210 20.84 -13.09 7.22
N GLU A 211 19.98 -12.60 6.33
CA GLU A 211 20.23 -11.34 5.63
C GLU A 211 19.73 -10.16 6.46
N LYS A 212 20.50 -9.10 6.46
CA LYS A 212 20.14 -7.85 7.13
C LYS A 212 19.61 -6.86 6.10
N VAL A 213 18.45 -6.32 6.37
CA VAL A 213 17.84 -5.28 5.55
C VAL A 213 17.69 -4.01 6.36
N TYR A 214 18.24 -2.92 5.86
CA TYR A 214 18.18 -1.60 6.47
C TYR A 214 17.29 -0.69 5.64
N PHE A 215 16.39 0.02 6.29
CA PHE A 215 15.48 0.97 5.69
C PHE A 215 15.85 2.38 6.12
N LYS A 216 15.91 3.27 5.17
CA LYS A 216 15.89 4.70 5.42
C LYS A 216 14.80 5.32 4.55
N ILE A 217 13.79 5.89 5.19
CA ILE A 217 12.57 6.34 4.53
C ILE A 217 12.27 7.77 4.97
N ASN A 218 11.89 8.63 4.03
CA ASN A 218 11.38 9.96 4.30
C ASN A 218 9.94 10.06 3.80
N ILE A 219 8.99 10.20 4.72
CA ILE A 219 7.57 10.33 4.43
C ILE A 219 7.07 11.63 5.05
N SER A 220 6.51 12.51 4.24
CA SER A 220 5.97 13.79 4.70
C SER A 220 6.97 14.59 5.57
N GLY A 221 8.26 14.52 5.22
CA GLY A 221 9.35 15.20 5.93
C GLY A 221 9.86 14.47 7.17
N LYS A 222 9.25 13.37 7.59
CA LYS A 222 9.72 12.54 8.72
C LYS A 222 10.68 11.47 8.25
N ASN A 223 11.87 11.42 8.87
CA ASN A 223 12.84 10.36 8.61
C ASN A 223 12.60 9.16 9.52
N ILE A 224 12.51 7.98 8.92
CA ILE A 224 12.36 6.70 9.61
C ILE A 224 13.58 5.86 9.26
N ILE A 225 14.21 5.27 10.28
CA ILE A 225 15.29 4.32 10.13
C ILE A 225 14.87 3.04 10.84
N LYS A 226 14.94 1.91 10.14
CA LYS A 226 14.62 0.60 10.67
C LYS A 226 15.55 -0.46 10.08
N ASN A 227 15.72 -1.55 10.77
CA ASN A 227 16.33 -2.77 10.22
C ASN A 227 15.50 -3.99 10.55
N ILE A 228 15.57 -4.98 9.68
CA ILE A 228 14.99 -6.30 9.89
C ILE A 228 16.03 -7.35 9.53
N LYS A 229 15.85 -8.56 10.06
CA LYS A 229 16.62 -9.74 9.70
C LYS A 229 15.69 -10.75 9.05
N ILE A 230 16.12 -11.31 7.95
CA ILE A 230 15.36 -12.31 7.20
C ILE A 230 16.16 -13.61 7.23
N PRO A 231 15.61 -14.69 7.82
CA PRO A 231 16.29 -15.98 7.87
C PRO A 231 16.54 -16.51 6.48
N ILE A 232 17.75 -17.01 6.21
CA ILE A 232 18.06 -17.66 4.95
C ILE A 232 17.39 -19.03 4.94
N LEU A 233 16.44 -19.20 4.03
CA LEU A 233 15.84 -20.50 3.75
C LEU A 233 16.70 -21.21 2.71
N ASN A 234 16.92 -22.53 2.87
CA ASN A 234 17.62 -23.37 1.89
C ASN A 234 16.78 -23.55 0.59
N SER A 235 16.30 -22.46 0.04
CA SER A 235 15.50 -22.40 -1.18
C SER A 235 16.33 -21.90 -2.35
N ASN A 236 15.85 -22.16 -3.55
CA ASN A 236 16.40 -21.62 -4.78
C ASN A 236 16.63 -20.10 -4.60
N ASN A 237 17.80 -19.60 -4.96
CA ASN A 237 18.20 -18.20 -4.75
C ASN A 237 17.15 -17.18 -5.24
N ASP A 238 16.47 -17.46 -6.35
CA ASP A 238 15.48 -16.54 -6.90
C ASP A 238 14.20 -16.47 -6.05
N ALA A 239 13.65 -17.61 -5.63
CA ALA A 239 12.47 -17.65 -4.75
C ALA A 239 12.75 -16.98 -3.38
N TYR A 240 13.97 -17.13 -2.87
CA TYR A 240 14.38 -16.45 -1.64
C TYR A 240 14.49 -14.94 -1.84
N ASN A 241 15.06 -14.47 -2.94
CA ASN A 241 15.15 -13.06 -3.25
C ASN A 241 13.75 -12.41 -3.44
N GLU A 242 12.81 -13.16 -4.04
CA GLU A 242 11.40 -12.73 -4.15
C GLU A 242 10.72 -12.60 -2.78
N LEU A 243 11.00 -13.55 -1.87
CA LEU A 243 10.55 -13.46 -0.48
C LEU A 243 11.09 -12.21 0.21
N ILE A 244 12.36 -11.85 -0.02
CA ILE A 244 12.96 -10.63 0.53
C ILE A 244 12.20 -9.40 0.02
N ILE A 245 11.92 -9.29 -1.30
CA ILE A 245 11.17 -8.16 -1.86
C ILE A 245 9.79 -8.07 -1.19
N THR A 246 9.08 -9.18 -1.08
CA THR A 246 7.76 -9.24 -0.43
C THR A 246 7.82 -8.74 1.01
N LYS A 247 8.77 -9.26 1.80
CA LYS A 247 8.94 -8.87 3.21
C LYS A 247 9.31 -7.40 3.36
N VAL A 248 10.15 -6.90 2.47
CA VAL A 248 10.55 -5.47 2.48
C VAL A 248 9.35 -4.58 2.16
N LYS A 249 8.56 -4.91 1.14
CA LYS A 249 7.36 -4.16 0.79
C LYS A 249 6.31 -4.18 1.92
N GLU A 250 6.03 -5.36 2.48
CA GLU A 250 5.13 -5.50 3.64
C GLU A 250 5.58 -4.60 4.82
N GLU A 251 6.87 -4.60 5.11
CA GLU A 251 7.41 -3.79 6.20
C GLU A 251 7.29 -2.28 5.93
N ILE A 252 7.58 -1.83 4.72
CA ILE A 252 7.41 -0.43 4.31
C ILE A 252 5.94 -0.01 4.44
N ILE A 253 5.01 -0.83 3.97
CA ILE A 253 3.57 -0.58 4.09
C ILE A 253 3.17 -0.45 5.56
N ASN A 254 3.63 -1.35 6.42
CA ASN A 254 3.37 -1.29 7.86
C ASN A 254 3.95 -0.01 8.51
N LEU A 255 5.15 0.40 8.11
CA LEU A 255 5.76 1.65 8.57
C LEU A 255 4.94 2.87 8.17
N ILE A 256 4.49 2.93 6.92
CA ILE A 256 3.66 4.03 6.40
C ILE A 256 2.31 4.06 7.13
N LYS A 257 1.65 2.93 7.29
CA LYS A 257 0.41 2.84 8.07
C LYS A 257 0.62 3.32 9.51
N SER A 258 1.70 2.91 10.15
CA SER A 258 1.99 3.28 11.54
C SER A 258 2.16 4.78 11.76
N GLN A 259 2.60 5.52 10.74
CA GLN A 259 2.74 6.98 10.78
C GLN A 259 1.41 7.73 10.57
N ASN A 260 0.38 7.04 10.10
CA ASN A 260 -0.91 7.60 9.74
C ASN A 260 -2.06 6.89 10.47
N LEU A 261 -1.80 6.32 11.64
CA LEU A 261 -2.83 5.63 12.43
C LEU A 261 -3.85 6.62 12.99
N ILE A 262 -5.11 6.29 12.80
CA ILE A 262 -6.24 6.87 13.50
C ILE A 262 -6.41 6.05 14.79
N ASP A 263 -6.04 6.65 15.92
CA ASP A 263 -6.18 5.99 17.23
C ASP A 263 -7.59 6.24 17.78
N VAL A 264 -8.42 5.21 17.73
CA VAL A 264 -9.83 5.27 18.19
C VAL A 264 -9.97 5.50 19.69
N ARG A 265 -8.88 5.37 20.47
CA ARG A 265 -8.87 5.59 21.94
C ARG A 265 -8.66 7.05 22.30
N VAL A 266 -8.17 7.86 21.36
CA VAL A 266 -7.93 9.29 21.58
C VAL A 266 -9.21 10.06 21.28
N PRO A 267 -9.78 10.80 22.25
CA PRO A 267 -10.95 11.62 22.00
C PRO A 267 -10.62 12.74 21.01
N SER A 268 -11.50 12.93 20.03
CA SER A 268 -11.42 14.07 19.11
C SER A 268 -12.17 15.27 19.69
N TYR A 269 -11.59 16.45 19.58
CA TYR A 269 -12.20 17.70 19.98
C TYR A 269 -12.51 18.54 18.75
N ILE A 270 -13.74 19.04 18.67
CA ILE A 270 -14.14 20.01 17.64
C ILE A 270 -14.28 21.37 18.33
N ASN A 271 -13.45 22.33 17.94
CA ASN A 271 -13.59 23.70 18.36
C ASN A 271 -14.63 24.39 17.46
N VAL A 272 -15.78 24.72 18.01
CA VAL A 272 -16.83 25.45 17.28
C VAL A 272 -16.86 26.87 17.78
N SER A 273 -16.62 27.84 16.89
CA SER A 273 -16.79 29.26 17.18
C SER A 273 -18.04 29.79 16.47
N PHE A 274 -18.94 30.38 17.22
CA PHE A 274 -20.15 31.05 16.70
C PHE A 274 -19.94 32.55 16.64
N LYS A 275 -20.12 33.13 15.46
CA LYS A 275 -20.18 34.59 15.33
C LYS A 275 -21.65 34.99 15.40
N ILE A 276 -22.04 35.58 16.54
CA ILE A 276 -23.40 36.09 16.72
C ILE A 276 -23.44 37.48 16.08
N THR A 277 -24.14 37.61 14.97
CA THR A 277 -24.43 38.90 14.32
C THR A 277 -25.90 39.22 14.54
N GLY A 278 -26.19 40.07 15.51
CA GLY A 278 -27.54 40.54 15.81
C GLY A 278 -28.05 40.15 17.21
N ARG A 279 -29.03 40.90 17.73
CA ARG A 279 -29.75 40.62 18.99
C ARG A 279 -30.66 39.40 18.78
N THR A 280 -30.16 38.21 19.00
CA THR A 280 -31.00 37.01 19.20
C THR A 280 -31.06 36.73 20.70
N ASN A 281 -32.23 36.87 21.30
CA ASN A 281 -32.47 36.34 22.63
C ASN A 281 -32.39 34.82 22.53
N LEU A 282 -31.36 34.25 23.11
CA LEU A 282 -31.27 32.81 23.36
C LEU A 282 -32.11 32.52 24.62
N PHE A 283 -33.28 31.92 24.45
CA PHE A 283 -34.01 31.22 25.49
C PHE A 283 -33.76 29.73 25.37
#